data_e5094428e8a56a0b0990e39248385633
#
_entry.id   e5094428e8a56a0b0990e39248385633
#
_cell.length_a   1.000
_cell.length_b   1.000
_cell.length_c   1.000
_cell.angle_alpha   90.00
_cell.angle_beta   90.00
_cell.angle_gamma   90.00
#
_symmetry.space_group_name_H-M   'P 1'
#
loop_
_entity.id
_entity.type
_entity.pdbx_description
1 polymer ?
#
loop_
_entity_poly.entity_id
_entity_poly.type
_entity_poly.pdbx_seq_one_letter_code
_entity_poly.pdbx_strand_id
1 'polypeptide(L)'
;MKVVLWFLMMFMPLMANASSVNEEQLFHRLDSYIAQRSKFTQRKEAKLLRLKKQLYMTSDKHNQLRLYNQIYREYYTYRYDSAMTYAKKGYQLAVQLQDDYFINLNKINRAAVLSTGGFYSQAEDLMLAIDVEQMSPKLLQYYYYTLTWVYNYWETFCNKSEFQEGLEAKKRFYLGKTLEHIGNKESALYYYLSGEFEFLKQRTSKKTLQFYMKALSASPLNSRVYASSAYCIARYYYDTDQKDLYEKYIVEAAISDQICPLKENLALQEFSTYLYNKDASYAKRASKYIYCSMEDAQFYNNRLRMVEISRILPLITETNHQAEVRKNRIVTASLVIVSILSLGFLAMVFFAFKMNKRLAKSRREIKSQNTLLDELNQKLLNTNKRRETYMHLFMDISAVYIRKLDDYRKLVSRKIKAKQTADLLTAINSYKLAEEEAANFYIRFDKAFIDLYPNFVEEFNQLLLPEKQIVLPAPNSLTKELRIYALMRLGITDGQELATLLFYSTQTIYNYKTAIRKRAKDLTTFDAAINRLCNVIG
;
A
#
# COMPACT_ATOMS: atom_id res chain seq x y z
N MET A 1 -23.38 -27.43 48.57
CA MET A 1 -23.73 -26.46 47.51
C MET A 1 -22.82 -25.24 47.44
N LYS A 2 -22.43 -24.59 48.53
CA LYS A 2 -21.55 -23.39 48.49
C LYS A 2 -20.09 -23.70 48.06
N VAL A 3 -19.55 -24.89 48.33
CA VAL A 3 -18.19 -25.30 47.94
C VAL A 3 -18.09 -25.61 46.44
N VAL A 4 -19.16 -26.11 45.80
CA VAL A 4 -19.21 -26.41 44.37
C VAL A 4 -19.29 -25.13 43.54
N LEU A 5 -19.97 -24.08 44.06
CA LEU A 5 -20.02 -22.76 43.40
C LEU A 5 -18.64 -22.06 43.43
N TRP A 6 -17.86 -22.27 44.47
CA TRP A 6 -16.50 -21.70 44.61
C TRP A 6 -15.51 -22.37 43.64
N PHE A 7 -15.66 -23.67 43.41
CA PHE A 7 -14.87 -24.42 42.42
C PHE A 7 -15.23 -24.05 40.96
N LEU A 8 -16.50 -23.79 40.67
CA LEU A 8 -16.95 -23.33 39.34
C LEU A 8 -16.50 -21.89 39.02
N MET A 9 -16.43 -21.00 40.03
CA MET A 9 -15.88 -19.65 39.82
C MET A 9 -14.35 -19.64 39.64
N MET A 10 -13.62 -20.63 40.17
CA MET A 10 -12.16 -20.72 40.01
C MET A 10 -11.74 -21.34 38.67
N PHE A 11 -12.62 -22.12 38.02
CA PHE A 11 -12.34 -22.76 36.73
C PHE A 11 -12.79 -21.91 35.51
N MET A 12 -13.70 -20.96 35.69
CA MET A 12 -14.10 -20.04 34.59
C MET A 12 -12.95 -19.15 34.06
N PRO A 13 -12.02 -18.60 34.85
CA PRO A 13 -10.90 -17.84 34.31
C PRO A 13 -9.85 -18.68 33.59
N LEU A 14 -9.75 -19.99 33.86
CA LEU A 14 -8.80 -20.88 33.19
C LEU A 14 -9.23 -21.26 31.76
N MET A 15 -10.54 -21.41 31.51
CA MET A 15 -11.06 -21.66 30.16
C MET A 15 -10.97 -20.39 29.29
N ALA A 16 -11.28 -19.21 29.85
CA ALA A 16 -11.09 -17.94 29.17
C ALA A 16 -9.61 -17.66 28.85
N ASN A 17 -8.69 -18.02 29.74
CA ASN A 17 -7.26 -17.89 29.53
C ASN A 17 -6.72 -18.86 28.45
N ALA A 18 -7.24 -20.08 28.33
CA ALA A 18 -6.79 -21.03 27.33
C ALA A 18 -7.18 -20.60 25.90
N SER A 19 -8.38 -20.06 25.70
CA SER A 19 -8.84 -19.51 24.42
C SER A 19 -8.02 -18.26 24.03
N SER A 20 -7.81 -17.34 24.95
CA SER A 20 -7.03 -16.12 24.73
C SER A 20 -5.54 -16.39 24.45
N VAL A 21 -4.95 -17.40 25.06
CA VAL A 21 -3.56 -17.81 24.79
C VAL A 21 -3.41 -18.39 23.39
N ASN A 22 -4.39 -19.17 22.92
CA ASN A 22 -4.35 -19.73 21.57
C ASN A 22 -4.53 -18.65 20.49
N GLU A 23 -5.42 -17.69 20.72
CA GLU A 23 -5.65 -16.53 19.84
C GLU A 23 -4.40 -15.65 19.73
N GLU A 24 -3.78 -15.30 20.86
CA GLU A 24 -2.58 -14.44 20.85
C GLU A 24 -1.38 -15.14 20.18
N GLN A 25 -1.23 -16.46 20.34
CA GLN A 25 -0.22 -17.23 19.60
C GLN A 25 -0.46 -17.20 18.08
N LEU A 26 -1.71 -17.30 17.65
CA LEU A 26 -2.08 -17.20 16.24
C LEU A 26 -1.71 -15.82 15.66
N PHE A 27 -2.02 -14.75 16.38
CA PHE A 27 -1.72 -13.38 15.95
C PHE A 27 -0.21 -13.09 15.98
N HIS A 28 0.51 -13.58 16.99
CA HIS A 28 1.97 -13.49 17.01
C HIS A 28 2.64 -14.21 15.84
N ARG A 29 2.07 -15.34 15.42
CA ARG A 29 2.55 -16.05 14.23
C ARG A 29 2.43 -15.15 13.00
N LEU A 30 1.29 -14.51 12.76
CA LEU A 30 1.11 -13.56 11.66
C LEU A 30 2.09 -12.38 11.77
N ASP A 31 2.22 -11.79 12.97
CA ASP A 31 3.16 -10.69 13.22
C ASP A 31 4.60 -11.06 12.87
N SER A 32 5.01 -12.29 13.15
CA SER A 32 6.33 -12.82 12.81
C SER A 32 6.55 -12.91 11.29
N TYR A 33 5.54 -13.36 10.53
CA TYR A 33 5.62 -13.39 9.06
C TYR A 33 5.62 -11.99 8.45
N ILE A 34 4.83 -11.08 8.98
CA ILE A 34 4.85 -9.66 8.56
C ILE A 34 6.23 -9.03 8.82
N ALA A 35 6.85 -9.32 9.95
CA ALA A 35 8.21 -8.84 10.26
C ALA A 35 9.27 -9.38 9.27
N GLN A 36 9.02 -10.54 8.67
CA GLN A 36 9.90 -11.17 7.69
C GLN A 36 9.58 -10.82 6.23
N ARG A 37 8.61 -9.92 5.96
CA ARG A 37 8.16 -9.61 4.59
C ARG A 37 9.29 -9.15 3.65
N SER A 38 10.29 -8.44 4.18
CA SER A 38 11.47 -8.02 3.40
C SER A 38 12.26 -9.22 2.87
N LYS A 39 12.41 -10.29 3.66
CA LYS A 39 13.11 -11.53 3.25
C LYS A 39 12.36 -12.24 2.10
N PHE A 40 11.04 -12.29 2.17
CA PHE A 40 10.23 -12.89 1.08
C PHE A 40 10.30 -12.05 -0.18
N THR A 41 10.22 -10.72 -0.04
CA THR A 41 10.40 -9.77 -1.14
C THR A 41 11.77 -9.92 -1.80
N GLN A 42 12.86 -10.01 -1.03
CA GLN A 42 14.22 -10.23 -1.55
C GLN A 42 14.32 -11.54 -2.35
N ARG A 43 13.69 -12.62 -1.89
CA ARG A 43 13.65 -13.90 -2.64
C ARG A 43 12.91 -13.75 -3.97
N LYS A 44 11.81 -13.00 -3.99
CA LYS A 44 11.04 -12.69 -5.20
C LYS A 44 11.87 -11.89 -6.19
N GLU A 45 12.51 -10.82 -5.72
CA GLU A 45 13.37 -9.98 -6.56
C GLU A 45 14.60 -10.75 -7.10
N ALA A 46 15.19 -11.61 -6.29
CA ALA A 46 16.29 -12.47 -6.74
C ALA A 46 15.84 -13.47 -7.85
N LYS A 47 14.62 -13.99 -7.77
CA LYS A 47 14.03 -14.83 -8.83
C LYS A 47 13.81 -14.02 -10.10
N LEU A 48 13.24 -12.84 -9.98
CA LEU A 48 13.03 -11.91 -11.10
C LEU A 48 14.34 -11.51 -11.76
N LEU A 49 15.37 -11.21 -10.98
CA LEU A 49 16.69 -10.86 -11.49
C LEU A 49 17.29 -12.01 -12.32
N ARG A 50 17.19 -13.24 -11.82
CA ARG A 50 17.65 -14.44 -12.57
C ARG A 50 16.94 -14.58 -13.92
N LEU A 51 15.61 -14.45 -13.94
CA LEU A 51 14.84 -14.54 -15.19
C LEU A 51 15.21 -13.42 -16.18
N LYS A 52 15.41 -12.20 -15.68
CA LYS A 52 15.85 -11.07 -16.53
C LYS A 52 17.27 -11.29 -17.08
N LYS A 53 18.17 -11.85 -16.29
CA LYS A 53 19.52 -12.21 -16.76
C LYS A 53 19.46 -13.28 -17.85
N GLN A 54 18.62 -14.31 -17.69
CA GLN A 54 18.38 -15.32 -18.72
C GLN A 54 17.82 -14.70 -20.01
N LEU A 55 16.85 -13.78 -19.87
CA LEU A 55 16.26 -13.05 -21.00
C LEU A 55 17.32 -12.23 -21.76
N TYR A 56 18.22 -11.58 -21.04
CA TYR A 56 19.30 -10.79 -21.65
C TYR A 56 20.33 -11.67 -22.40
N MET A 57 20.60 -12.86 -21.87
CA MET A 57 21.60 -13.76 -22.40
C MET A 57 21.13 -14.63 -23.59
N THR A 58 19.82 -14.77 -23.80
CA THR A 58 19.31 -15.61 -24.89
C THR A 58 19.07 -14.82 -26.17
N SER A 59 19.57 -15.32 -27.30
CA SER A 59 19.28 -14.81 -28.65
C SER A 59 18.06 -15.49 -29.27
N ASP A 60 17.65 -16.66 -28.77
CA ASP A 60 16.49 -17.40 -29.25
C ASP A 60 15.18 -16.64 -28.93
N LYS A 61 14.49 -16.24 -29.99
CA LYS A 61 13.28 -15.44 -29.91
C LYS A 61 12.11 -16.17 -29.25
N HIS A 62 11.95 -17.48 -29.49
CA HIS A 62 10.90 -18.27 -28.84
C HIS A 62 11.22 -18.47 -27.35
N ASN A 63 12.47 -18.60 -26.98
CA ASN A 63 12.87 -18.63 -25.57
C ASN A 63 12.67 -17.27 -24.90
N GLN A 64 12.90 -16.16 -25.61
CA GLN A 64 12.55 -14.82 -25.12
C GLN A 64 11.06 -14.70 -24.84
N LEU A 65 10.15 -15.21 -25.70
CA LEU A 65 8.71 -15.24 -25.46
C LEU A 65 8.33 -16.01 -24.19
N ARG A 66 8.94 -17.19 -23.99
CA ARG A 66 8.73 -17.97 -22.77
C ARG A 66 9.19 -17.22 -21.53
N LEU A 67 10.35 -16.58 -21.59
CA LEU A 67 10.90 -15.78 -20.49
C LEU A 67 10.06 -14.53 -20.20
N TYR A 68 9.57 -13.83 -21.22
CA TYR A 68 8.62 -12.72 -21.02
C TYR A 68 7.38 -13.18 -20.26
N ASN A 69 6.82 -14.34 -20.62
CA ASN A 69 5.65 -14.88 -19.92
C ASN A 69 5.99 -15.33 -18.48
N GLN A 70 7.18 -15.91 -18.25
CA GLN A 70 7.61 -16.27 -16.89
C GLN A 70 7.78 -15.02 -16.02
N ILE A 71 8.42 -13.98 -16.52
CA ILE A 71 8.62 -12.72 -15.82
C ILE A 71 7.27 -12.02 -15.58
N TYR A 72 6.37 -12.04 -16.57
CA TYR A 72 5.00 -11.55 -16.41
C TYR A 72 4.30 -12.24 -15.23
N ARG A 73 4.32 -13.60 -15.18
CA ARG A 73 3.70 -14.36 -14.10
C ARG A 73 4.23 -13.99 -12.72
N GLU A 74 5.55 -13.73 -12.61
CA GLU A 74 6.14 -13.29 -11.35
C GLU A 74 5.71 -11.88 -10.95
N TYR A 75 5.45 -10.99 -11.92
CA TYR A 75 4.98 -9.63 -11.66
C TYR A 75 3.46 -9.50 -11.50
N TYR A 76 2.67 -10.41 -12.04
CA TYR A 76 1.20 -10.30 -12.15
C TYR A 76 0.50 -9.98 -10.82
N THR A 77 0.95 -10.56 -9.72
CA THR A 77 0.41 -10.30 -8.37
C THR A 77 1.34 -9.46 -7.50
N TYR A 78 2.43 -8.96 -8.08
CA TYR A 78 3.50 -8.30 -7.35
C TYR A 78 3.67 -6.83 -7.75
N ARG A 79 3.65 -6.50 -9.06
CA ARG A 79 3.83 -5.13 -9.54
C ARG A 79 3.15 -4.91 -10.88
N TYR A 80 2.09 -4.13 -10.88
CA TYR A 80 1.22 -3.87 -12.03
C TYR A 80 1.97 -3.39 -13.29
N ASP A 81 2.74 -2.28 -13.18
CA ASP A 81 3.40 -1.66 -14.34
C ASP A 81 4.42 -2.60 -14.99
N SER A 82 5.12 -3.38 -14.16
CA SER A 82 6.07 -4.37 -14.65
C SER A 82 5.36 -5.53 -15.36
N ALA A 83 4.26 -6.03 -14.79
CA ALA A 83 3.45 -7.06 -15.43
C ALA A 83 2.94 -6.60 -16.79
N MET A 84 2.38 -5.40 -16.87
CA MET A 84 1.93 -4.80 -18.13
C MET A 84 3.08 -4.65 -19.15
N THR A 85 4.25 -4.20 -18.69
CA THR A 85 5.43 -4.02 -19.55
C THR A 85 5.86 -5.34 -20.20
N TYR A 86 5.94 -6.42 -19.40
CA TYR A 86 6.39 -7.71 -19.92
C TYR A 86 5.32 -8.40 -20.78
N ALA A 87 4.04 -8.22 -20.49
CA ALA A 87 2.96 -8.65 -21.37
C ALA A 87 2.98 -7.92 -22.73
N LYS A 88 3.24 -6.60 -22.74
CA LYS A 88 3.39 -5.82 -23.99
C LYS A 88 4.60 -6.26 -24.79
N LYS A 89 5.77 -6.44 -24.16
CA LYS A 89 6.99 -6.92 -24.83
C LYS A 89 6.78 -8.31 -25.42
N GLY A 90 6.15 -9.21 -24.68
CA GLY A 90 5.79 -10.53 -25.17
C GLY A 90 4.85 -10.48 -26.38
N TYR A 91 3.85 -9.62 -26.33
CA TYR A 91 2.94 -9.40 -27.46
C TYR A 91 3.67 -8.88 -28.70
N GLN A 92 4.49 -7.83 -28.55
CA GLN A 92 5.23 -7.24 -29.67
C GLN A 92 6.15 -8.27 -30.36
N LEU A 93 6.87 -9.06 -29.57
CA LEU A 93 7.74 -10.10 -30.12
C LEU A 93 6.92 -11.22 -30.79
N ALA A 94 5.79 -11.62 -30.18
CA ALA A 94 4.91 -12.63 -30.76
C ALA A 94 4.34 -12.21 -32.12
N VAL A 95 3.93 -10.94 -32.27
CA VAL A 95 3.47 -10.38 -33.54
C VAL A 95 4.60 -10.41 -34.59
N GLN A 96 5.83 -10.04 -34.22
CA GLN A 96 6.99 -10.10 -35.13
C GLN A 96 7.28 -11.53 -35.61
N LEU A 97 7.03 -12.52 -34.78
CA LEU A 97 7.25 -13.93 -35.08
C LEU A 97 6.02 -14.62 -35.69
N GLN A 98 4.91 -13.92 -35.79
CA GLN A 98 3.61 -14.48 -36.22
C GLN A 98 3.20 -15.71 -35.40
N ASP A 99 3.49 -15.69 -34.08
CA ASP A 99 3.18 -16.80 -33.17
C ASP A 99 1.82 -16.54 -32.51
N ASP A 100 0.77 -17.10 -33.09
CA ASP A 100 -0.62 -16.90 -32.67
C ASP A 100 -0.86 -17.34 -31.20
N TYR A 101 -0.19 -18.40 -30.76
CA TYR A 101 -0.30 -18.82 -29.38
C TYR A 101 0.18 -17.75 -28.41
N PHE A 102 1.38 -17.18 -28.62
CA PHE A 102 1.91 -16.13 -27.77
C PHE A 102 1.25 -14.77 -28.00
N ILE A 103 0.72 -14.48 -29.19
CA ILE A 103 -0.11 -13.30 -29.46
C ILE A 103 -1.33 -13.34 -28.54
N ASN A 104 -2.11 -14.43 -28.58
CA ASN A 104 -3.32 -14.58 -27.78
C ASN A 104 -3.01 -14.68 -26.29
N LEU A 105 -1.97 -15.42 -25.88
CA LEU A 105 -1.52 -15.49 -24.49
C LEU A 105 -1.21 -14.10 -23.93
N ASN A 106 -0.52 -13.25 -24.68
CA ASN A 106 -0.18 -11.91 -24.20
C ASN A 106 -1.36 -10.92 -24.25
N LYS A 107 -2.32 -11.11 -25.15
CA LYS A 107 -3.62 -10.38 -25.09
C LYS A 107 -4.34 -10.72 -23.78
N ILE A 108 -4.46 -12.01 -23.45
CA ILE A 108 -5.07 -12.50 -22.19
C ILE A 108 -4.30 -11.94 -20.98
N ASN A 109 -2.98 -12.02 -20.98
CA ASN A 109 -2.14 -11.47 -19.92
C ASN A 109 -2.37 -9.96 -19.70
N ARG A 110 -2.47 -9.19 -20.78
CA ARG A 110 -2.76 -7.75 -20.71
C ARG A 110 -4.15 -7.47 -20.15
N ALA A 111 -5.17 -8.23 -20.56
CA ALA A 111 -6.52 -8.12 -20.03
C ALA A 111 -6.56 -8.43 -18.53
N ALA A 112 -5.86 -9.48 -18.09
CA ALA A 112 -5.75 -9.82 -16.67
C ALA A 112 -5.13 -8.67 -15.85
N VAL A 113 -4.09 -8.01 -16.35
CA VAL A 113 -3.49 -6.84 -15.68
C VAL A 113 -4.43 -5.64 -15.71
N LEU A 114 -5.09 -5.38 -16.85
CA LEU A 114 -6.06 -4.28 -16.96
C LEU A 114 -7.17 -4.41 -15.91
N SER A 115 -7.68 -5.64 -15.70
CA SER A 115 -8.75 -5.88 -14.73
C SER A 115 -8.31 -5.59 -13.28
N THR A 116 -7.09 -5.95 -12.90
CA THR A 116 -6.56 -5.63 -11.55
C THR A 116 -6.28 -4.13 -11.38
N GLY A 117 -6.06 -3.41 -12.47
CA GLY A 117 -5.89 -1.95 -12.49
C GLY A 117 -7.19 -1.15 -12.56
N GLY A 118 -8.37 -1.82 -12.62
CA GLY A 118 -9.67 -1.17 -12.71
C GLY A 118 -10.11 -0.79 -14.12
N PHE A 119 -9.42 -1.29 -15.16
CA PHE A 119 -9.75 -1.06 -16.58
C PHE A 119 -10.60 -2.20 -17.14
N TYR A 120 -11.77 -2.41 -16.55
CA TYR A 120 -12.60 -3.60 -16.79
C TYR A 120 -13.15 -3.69 -18.21
N SER A 121 -13.71 -2.59 -18.73
CA SER A 121 -14.23 -2.55 -20.10
C SER A 121 -13.13 -2.82 -21.12
N GLN A 122 -11.97 -2.16 -20.98
CA GLN A 122 -10.84 -2.40 -21.87
C GLN A 122 -10.31 -3.83 -21.78
N ALA A 123 -10.40 -4.45 -20.60
CA ALA A 123 -10.04 -5.85 -20.43
C ALA A 123 -11.06 -6.77 -21.15
N GLU A 124 -12.35 -6.49 -21.02
CA GLU A 124 -13.41 -7.20 -21.73
C GLU A 124 -13.25 -7.07 -23.24
N ASP A 125 -13.13 -5.84 -23.77
CA ASP A 125 -12.96 -5.57 -25.20
C ASP A 125 -11.75 -6.32 -25.77
N LEU A 126 -10.63 -6.29 -25.05
CA LEU A 126 -9.43 -7.00 -25.47
C LEU A 126 -9.63 -8.51 -25.50
N MET A 127 -10.38 -9.07 -24.55
CA MET A 127 -10.68 -10.50 -24.48
C MET A 127 -11.66 -10.91 -25.57
N LEU A 128 -12.75 -10.17 -25.76
CA LEU A 128 -13.78 -10.51 -26.74
C LEU A 128 -13.28 -10.35 -28.20
N ALA A 129 -12.24 -9.57 -28.42
CA ALA A 129 -11.58 -9.45 -29.74
C ALA A 129 -10.63 -10.62 -30.06
N ILE A 130 -10.56 -11.65 -29.20
CA ILE A 130 -9.74 -12.84 -29.45
C ILE A 130 -10.60 -13.93 -30.09
N ASP A 131 -10.16 -14.44 -31.23
CA ASP A 131 -10.74 -15.64 -31.84
C ASP A 131 -10.36 -16.87 -30.99
N VAL A 132 -11.37 -17.58 -30.50
CA VAL A 132 -11.20 -18.74 -29.61
C VAL A 132 -11.28 -20.09 -30.34
N GLU A 133 -11.73 -20.11 -31.61
CA GLU A 133 -12.02 -21.36 -32.32
C GLU A 133 -10.77 -22.23 -32.52
N GLN A 134 -9.62 -21.59 -32.72
CA GLN A 134 -8.34 -22.28 -32.97
C GLN A 134 -7.42 -22.35 -31.74
N MET A 135 -7.96 -22.04 -30.55
CA MET A 135 -7.14 -22.07 -29.35
C MET A 135 -6.84 -23.49 -28.87
N SER A 136 -5.60 -23.69 -28.41
CA SER A 136 -5.28 -24.92 -27.67
C SER A 136 -6.11 -25.02 -26.39
N PRO A 137 -6.49 -26.23 -25.93
CA PRO A 137 -7.33 -26.42 -24.73
C PRO A 137 -6.79 -25.70 -23.49
N LYS A 138 -5.47 -25.66 -23.33
CA LYS A 138 -4.81 -24.97 -22.22
C LYS A 138 -4.95 -23.45 -22.29
N LEU A 139 -4.86 -22.88 -23.49
CA LEU A 139 -5.00 -21.45 -23.69
C LEU A 139 -6.46 -21.03 -23.55
N LEU A 140 -7.38 -21.85 -24.05
CA LEU A 140 -8.83 -21.65 -23.93
C LEU A 140 -9.27 -21.70 -22.45
N GLN A 141 -8.76 -22.65 -21.66
CA GLN A 141 -8.96 -22.66 -20.22
C GLN A 141 -8.47 -21.34 -19.57
N TYR A 142 -7.29 -20.86 -19.95
CA TYR A 142 -6.74 -19.61 -19.41
C TYR A 142 -7.53 -18.37 -19.85
N TYR A 143 -8.07 -18.39 -21.05
CA TYR A 143 -8.98 -17.37 -21.56
C TYR A 143 -10.25 -17.27 -20.70
N TYR A 144 -10.98 -18.36 -20.50
CA TYR A 144 -12.18 -18.37 -19.67
C TYR A 144 -11.88 -18.04 -18.20
N TYR A 145 -10.79 -18.56 -17.67
CA TYR A 145 -10.31 -18.21 -16.34
C TYR A 145 -10.07 -16.71 -16.19
N THR A 146 -9.46 -16.09 -17.16
CA THR A 146 -9.20 -14.65 -17.12
C THR A 146 -10.49 -13.85 -17.17
N LEU A 147 -11.44 -14.20 -18.06
CA LEU A 147 -12.76 -13.55 -18.10
C LEU A 147 -13.52 -13.70 -16.78
N THR A 148 -13.45 -14.85 -16.14
CA THR A 148 -14.04 -15.07 -14.81
C THR A 148 -13.54 -13.99 -13.83
N TRP A 149 -12.23 -13.71 -13.82
CA TRP A 149 -11.65 -12.73 -12.90
C TRP A 149 -11.88 -11.29 -13.33
N VAL A 150 -11.93 -10.99 -14.62
CA VAL A 150 -12.34 -9.68 -15.13
C VAL A 150 -13.71 -9.32 -14.57
N TYR A 151 -14.69 -10.22 -14.71
CA TYR A 151 -16.04 -9.97 -14.20
C TYR A 151 -16.14 -10.01 -12.68
N ASN A 152 -15.33 -10.83 -12.01
CA ASN A 152 -15.26 -10.83 -10.55
C ASN A 152 -14.78 -9.48 -9.98
N TYR A 153 -13.72 -8.89 -10.54
CA TYR A 153 -13.22 -7.59 -10.11
C TYR A 153 -14.20 -6.47 -10.47
N TRP A 154 -14.82 -6.56 -11.65
CA TRP A 154 -15.80 -5.57 -12.09
C TRP A 154 -17.07 -5.61 -11.23
N GLU A 155 -17.60 -6.79 -10.96
CA GLU A 155 -18.72 -7.00 -10.03
C GLU A 155 -18.42 -6.44 -8.64
N THR A 156 -17.23 -6.72 -8.11
CA THR A 156 -16.78 -6.20 -6.81
C THR A 156 -16.74 -4.68 -6.80
N PHE A 157 -16.28 -4.07 -7.88
CA PHE A 157 -16.25 -2.61 -8.03
C PHE A 157 -17.66 -2.02 -8.12
N CYS A 158 -18.56 -2.68 -8.83
CA CYS A 158 -19.96 -2.27 -9.04
C CYS A 158 -20.92 -2.76 -7.95
N ASN A 159 -20.42 -3.23 -6.80
CA ASN A 159 -21.22 -3.77 -5.72
C ASN A 159 -22.40 -2.87 -5.36
N LYS A 160 -23.61 -3.46 -5.28
CA LYS A 160 -24.90 -2.78 -5.03
C LYS A 160 -25.35 -1.80 -6.14
N SER A 161 -24.82 -1.91 -7.34
CA SER A 161 -25.30 -1.16 -8.51
C SER A 161 -26.25 -2.00 -9.37
N GLU A 162 -26.98 -1.36 -10.28
CA GLU A 162 -27.85 -2.02 -11.27
C GLU A 162 -27.09 -2.99 -12.22
N PHE A 163 -25.78 -2.82 -12.36
CA PHE A 163 -24.94 -3.66 -13.22
C PHE A 163 -24.52 -4.98 -12.57
N GLN A 164 -24.71 -5.14 -11.26
CA GLN A 164 -24.18 -6.27 -10.49
C GLN A 164 -24.70 -7.62 -11.00
N GLU A 165 -26.02 -7.74 -11.24
CA GLU A 165 -26.62 -9.01 -11.67
C GLU A 165 -26.09 -9.48 -13.04
N GLY A 166 -25.93 -8.55 -13.98
CA GLY A 166 -25.38 -8.86 -15.30
C GLY A 166 -23.93 -9.32 -15.24
N LEU A 167 -23.13 -8.68 -14.38
CA LEU A 167 -21.72 -9.06 -14.17
C LEU A 167 -21.59 -10.42 -13.45
N GLU A 168 -22.43 -10.67 -12.46
CA GLU A 168 -22.48 -11.98 -11.78
C GLU A 168 -22.87 -13.10 -12.75
N ALA A 169 -23.85 -12.88 -13.63
CA ALA A 169 -24.24 -13.84 -14.64
C ALA A 169 -23.08 -14.16 -15.61
N LYS A 170 -22.38 -13.16 -16.10
CA LYS A 170 -21.19 -13.33 -16.94
C LYS A 170 -20.07 -14.07 -16.20
N LYS A 171 -19.77 -13.70 -14.95
CA LYS A 171 -18.81 -14.39 -14.10
C LYS A 171 -19.16 -15.87 -13.95
N ARG A 172 -20.42 -16.17 -13.65
CA ARG A 172 -20.92 -17.55 -13.49
C ARG A 172 -20.76 -18.35 -14.79
N PHE A 173 -21.10 -17.75 -15.92
CA PHE A 173 -20.96 -18.37 -17.24
C PHE A 173 -19.50 -18.74 -17.54
N TYR A 174 -18.57 -17.78 -17.40
CA TYR A 174 -17.17 -18.04 -17.71
C TYR A 174 -16.48 -18.93 -16.68
N LEU A 175 -16.92 -18.92 -15.43
CA LEU A 175 -16.46 -19.86 -14.42
C LEU A 175 -16.87 -21.29 -14.76
N GLY A 176 -18.12 -21.49 -15.22
CA GLY A 176 -18.58 -22.77 -15.75
C GLY A 176 -17.73 -23.25 -16.91
N LYS A 177 -17.49 -22.37 -17.88
CA LYS A 177 -16.61 -22.66 -19.03
C LYS A 177 -15.17 -23.01 -18.60
N THR A 178 -14.65 -22.32 -17.60
CA THR A 178 -13.32 -22.65 -17.05
C THR A 178 -13.27 -24.05 -16.49
N LEU A 179 -14.29 -24.44 -15.70
CA LEU A 179 -14.38 -25.77 -15.10
C LEU A 179 -14.55 -26.90 -16.15
N GLU A 180 -15.27 -26.63 -17.25
CA GLU A 180 -15.41 -27.57 -18.37
C GLU A 180 -14.04 -27.89 -19.02
N HIS A 181 -13.16 -26.87 -19.13
CA HIS A 181 -11.88 -26.98 -19.84
C HIS A 181 -10.68 -27.27 -18.94
N ILE A 182 -10.85 -27.39 -17.63
CA ILE A 182 -9.76 -27.82 -16.74
C ILE A 182 -9.44 -29.30 -16.98
N GLY A 183 -8.19 -29.56 -17.41
CA GLY A 183 -7.72 -30.89 -17.71
C GLY A 183 -7.58 -31.81 -16.46
N ASN A 184 -7.04 -31.27 -15.36
CA ASN A 184 -6.88 -31.99 -14.10
C ASN A 184 -7.97 -31.63 -13.09
N LYS A 185 -8.99 -32.44 -12.97
CA LYS A 185 -10.12 -32.29 -12.05
C LYS A 185 -9.80 -32.66 -10.58
N GLU A 186 -8.57 -33.07 -10.30
CA GLU A 186 -8.05 -33.26 -8.93
C GLU A 186 -7.09 -32.16 -8.49
N SER A 187 -6.88 -31.16 -9.34
CA SER A 187 -5.99 -30.05 -9.01
C SER A 187 -6.58 -29.13 -7.94
N ALA A 188 -5.72 -28.52 -7.15
CA ALA A 188 -6.11 -27.50 -6.19
C ALA A 188 -6.91 -26.36 -6.84
N LEU A 189 -6.52 -25.95 -8.05
CA LEU A 189 -7.24 -24.92 -8.81
C LEU A 189 -8.65 -25.37 -9.18
N TYR A 190 -8.84 -26.62 -9.61
CA TYR A 190 -10.17 -27.16 -9.91
C TYR A 190 -11.08 -27.12 -8.67
N TYR A 191 -10.58 -27.61 -7.54
CA TYR A 191 -11.35 -27.58 -6.29
C TYR A 191 -11.68 -26.16 -5.84
N TYR A 192 -10.74 -25.24 -5.95
CA TYR A 192 -10.96 -23.83 -5.62
C TYR A 192 -12.07 -23.21 -6.48
N LEU A 193 -11.99 -23.36 -7.81
CA LEU A 193 -12.98 -22.82 -8.74
C LEU A 193 -14.34 -23.54 -8.61
N SER A 194 -14.35 -24.83 -8.27
CA SER A 194 -15.59 -25.55 -7.95
C SER A 194 -16.24 -24.98 -6.69
N GLY A 195 -15.44 -24.61 -5.69
CA GLY A 195 -15.90 -23.89 -4.50
C GLY A 195 -16.52 -22.55 -4.84
N GLU A 196 -15.85 -21.74 -5.69
CA GLU A 196 -16.38 -20.47 -6.19
C GLU A 196 -17.72 -20.66 -6.94
N PHE A 197 -17.82 -21.71 -7.77
CA PHE A 197 -19.04 -21.99 -8.52
C PHE A 197 -20.21 -22.40 -7.63
N GLU A 198 -19.97 -23.22 -6.61
CA GLU A 198 -20.99 -23.58 -5.61
C GLU A 198 -21.36 -22.40 -4.71
N PHE A 199 -20.38 -21.53 -4.38
CA PHE A 199 -20.61 -20.29 -3.63
C PHE A 199 -21.59 -19.34 -4.34
N LEU A 200 -21.50 -19.21 -5.67
CA LEU A 200 -22.44 -18.44 -6.47
C LEU A 200 -23.87 -19.02 -6.49
N LYS A 201 -24.01 -20.31 -6.19
CA LYS A 201 -25.33 -20.95 -6.04
C LYS A 201 -25.87 -20.77 -4.62
N GLN A 202 -25.02 -21.06 -3.62
CA GLN A 202 -25.39 -21.01 -2.21
C GLN A 202 -24.15 -20.75 -1.35
N ARG A 203 -24.03 -19.51 -0.83
CA ARG A 203 -22.85 -19.01 -0.11
C ARG A 203 -22.38 -19.91 1.03
N THR A 204 -23.29 -20.35 1.87
CA THR A 204 -23.00 -21.14 3.10
C THR A 204 -23.27 -22.63 2.96
N SER A 205 -23.20 -23.16 1.73
CA SER A 205 -23.34 -24.59 1.47
C SER A 205 -22.15 -25.37 2.06
N LYS A 206 -22.42 -26.50 2.73
CA LYS A 206 -21.37 -27.44 3.17
C LYS A 206 -20.50 -27.94 2.01
N LYS A 207 -21.07 -28.05 0.82
CA LYS A 207 -20.36 -28.45 -0.40
C LYS A 207 -19.34 -27.39 -0.83
N THR A 208 -19.68 -26.10 -0.71
CA THR A 208 -18.75 -24.98 -0.92
C THR A 208 -17.53 -25.10 -0.01
N LEU A 209 -17.75 -25.29 1.30
CA LEU A 209 -16.67 -25.48 2.26
C LEU A 209 -15.81 -26.72 1.93
N GLN A 210 -16.43 -27.84 1.58
CA GLN A 210 -15.70 -29.06 1.22
C GLN A 210 -14.76 -28.86 0.03
N PHE A 211 -15.18 -28.13 -0.99
CA PHE A 211 -14.34 -27.81 -2.13
C PHE A 211 -13.16 -26.92 -1.75
N TYR A 212 -13.38 -25.87 -0.96
CA TYR A 212 -12.29 -25.01 -0.50
C TYR A 212 -11.30 -25.75 0.40
N MET A 213 -11.77 -26.65 1.29
CA MET A 213 -10.91 -27.48 2.12
C MET A 213 -10.05 -28.45 1.28
N LYS A 214 -10.63 -29.06 0.22
CA LYS A 214 -9.87 -29.87 -0.73
C LYS A 214 -8.83 -29.05 -1.48
N ALA A 215 -9.18 -27.83 -1.90
CA ALA A 215 -8.25 -26.92 -2.56
C ALA A 215 -7.09 -26.54 -1.62
N LEU A 216 -7.41 -26.24 -0.36
CA LEU A 216 -6.41 -25.88 0.64
C LEU A 216 -5.43 -27.04 0.90
N SER A 217 -5.96 -28.27 1.12
CA SER A 217 -5.13 -29.45 1.38
C SER A 217 -4.28 -29.88 0.18
N ALA A 218 -4.75 -29.62 -1.04
CA ALA A 218 -4.02 -29.92 -2.28
C ALA A 218 -3.01 -28.82 -2.68
N SER A 219 -2.93 -27.72 -1.93
CA SER A 219 -2.06 -26.57 -2.23
C SER A 219 -0.91 -26.45 -1.23
N PRO A 220 0.31 -26.10 -1.66
CA PRO A 220 1.36 -25.73 -0.73
C PRO A 220 1.08 -24.33 -0.13
N LEU A 221 1.50 -24.12 1.12
CA LEU A 221 1.32 -22.85 1.84
C LEU A 221 1.84 -21.61 1.07
N ASN A 222 2.88 -21.79 0.29
CA ASN A 222 3.48 -20.75 -0.54
C ASN A 222 2.85 -20.67 -1.95
N SER A 223 1.54 -20.76 -2.05
CA SER A 223 0.81 -20.65 -3.32
C SER A 223 -0.38 -19.70 -3.24
N ARG A 224 -0.69 -19.05 -4.36
CA ARG A 224 -1.87 -18.20 -4.46
C ARG A 224 -3.18 -18.96 -4.21
N VAL A 225 -3.25 -20.21 -4.68
CA VAL A 225 -4.47 -21.04 -4.49
C VAL A 225 -4.69 -21.34 -3.01
N TYR A 226 -3.62 -21.59 -2.24
CA TYR A 226 -3.72 -21.76 -0.80
C TYR A 226 -4.27 -20.49 -0.13
N ALA A 227 -3.68 -19.32 -0.42
CA ALA A 227 -4.11 -18.05 0.15
C ALA A 227 -5.59 -17.77 -0.16
N SER A 228 -5.99 -17.94 -1.43
CA SER A 228 -7.38 -17.72 -1.85
C SER A 228 -8.33 -18.71 -1.20
N SER A 229 -7.97 -20.01 -1.11
CA SER A 229 -8.81 -21.03 -0.48
C SER A 229 -8.97 -20.78 1.01
N ALA A 230 -7.89 -20.44 1.72
CA ALA A 230 -7.94 -20.10 3.14
C ALA A 230 -8.81 -18.85 3.39
N TYR A 231 -8.70 -17.85 2.52
CA TYR A 231 -9.56 -16.66 2.59
C TYR A 231 -11.04 -17.00 2.39
N CYS A 232 -11.38 -17.82 1.39
CA CYS A 232 -12.77 -18.24 1.14
C CYS A 232 -13.33 -19.10 2.29
N ILE A 233 -12.51 -19.96 2.91
CA ILE A 233 -12.88 -20.71 4.12
C ILE A 233 -13.13 -19.74 5.29
N ALA A 234 -12.28 -18.73 5.46
CA ALA A 234 -12.48 -17.71 6.47
C ALA A 234 -13.82 -17.00 6.26
N ARG A 235 -14.11 -16.55 5.03
CA ARG A 235 -15.40 -15.91 4.70
C ARG A 235 -16.60 -16.81 5.01
N TYR A 236 -16.51 -18.10 4.69
CA TYR A 236 -17.55 -19.06 5.04
C TYR A 236 -17.80 -19.10 6.56
N TYR A 237 -16.75 -19.17 7.37
CA TYR A 237 -16.87 -19.19 8.82
C TYR A 237 -17.32 -17.84 9.40
N TYR A 238 -16.98 -16.73 8.76
CA TYR A 238 -17.53 -15.43 9.11
C TYR A 238 -19.05 -15.36 8.88
N ASP A 239 -19.49 -15.79 7.70
CA ASP A 239 -20.91 -15.82 7.30
C ASP A 239 -21.74 -16.82 8.14
N THR A 240 -21.10 -17.78 8.81
CA THR A 240 -21.72 -18.76 9.72
C THR A 240 -21.46 -18.47 11.21
N ASP A 241 -20.96 -17.26 11.57
CA ASP A 241 -20.66 -16.77 12.91
C ASP A 241 -19.72 -17.67 13.74
N GLN A 242 -18.78 -18.37 13.08
CA GLN A 242 -17.76 -19.20 13.70
C GLN A 242 -16.43 -18.45 13.80
N LYS A 243 -16.33 -17.52 14.76
CA LYS A 243 -15.26 -16.52 14.87
C LYS A 243 -13.86 -17.12 15.02
N ASP A 244 -13.69 -18.14 15.82
CA ASP A 244 -12.38 -18.78 16.04
C ASP A 244 -11.83 -19.41 14.76
N LEU A 245 -12.70 -20.05 13.97
CA LEU A 245 -12.35 -20.63 12.68
C LEU A 245 -12.11 -19.54 11.63
N TYR A 246 -12.90 -18.46 11.64
CA TYR A 246 -12.64 -17.29 10.81
C TYR A 246 -11.22 -16.76 11.06
N GLU A 247 -10.87 -16.48 12.32
CA GLU A 247 -9.55 -15.97 12.70
C GLU A 247 -8.41 -16.90 12.26
N LYS A 248 -8.59 -18.18 12.48
CA LYS A 248 -7.61 -19.19 12.04
C LYS A 248 -7.33 -19.10 10.54
N TYR A 249 -8.38 -19.14 9.72
CA TYR A 249 -8.22 -19.23 8.27
C TYR A 249 -7.88 -17.88 7.62
N ILE A 250 -8.33 -16.75 8.16
CA ILE A 250 -7.93 -15.44 7.65
C ILE A 250 -6.45 -15.16 7.94
N VAL A 251 -5.93 -15.62 9.09
CA VAL A 251 -4.50 -15.56 9.43
C VAL A 251 -3.68 -16.46 8.51
N GLU A 252 -4.14 -17.70 8.24
CA GLU A 252 -3.47 -18.59 7.28
C GLU A 252 -3.40 -17.96 5.88
N ALA A 253 -4.49 -17.35 5.41
CA ALA A 253 -4.51 -16.63 4.14
C ALA A 253 -3.50 -15.47 4.14
N ALA A 254 -3.51 -14.63 5.17
CA ALA A 254 -2.60 -13.50 5.30
C ALA A 254 -1.12 -13.94 5.37
N ILE A 255 -0.81 -15.04 6.07
CA ILE A 255 0.54 -15.61 6.12
C ILE A 255 0.99 -16.08 4.74
N SER A 256 0.13 -16.80 4.02
CA SER A 256 0.42 -17.26 2.66
C SER A 256 0.68 -16.09 1.70
N ASP A 257 -0.11 -15.01 1.80
CA ASP A 257 0.08 -13.78 1.04
C ASP A 257 1.46 -13.15 1.30
N GLN A 258 1.93 -13.15 2.56
CA GLN A 258 3.27 -12.62 2.88
C GLN A 258 4.39 -13.51 2.33
N ILE A 259 4.26 -14.83 2.44
CA ILE A 259 5.26 -15.79 1.93
C ILE A 259 5.41 -15.70 0.41
N CYS A 260 4.29 -15.50 -0.30
CA CYS A 260 4.24 -15.40 -1.77
C CYS A 260 4.51 -13.99 -2.31
N PRO A 261 4.88 -12.98 -1.53
CA PRO A 261 4.73 -11.52 -1.69
C PRO A 261 3.59 -11.14 -2.65
N LEU A 262 2.36 -11.58 -2.32
CA LEU A 262 1.17 -11.16 -3.05
C LEU A 262 0.81 -9.75 -2.61
N LYS A 263 0.89 -8.79 -3.52
CA LYS A 263 0.63 -7.37 -3.25
C LYS A 263 -0.80 -6.96 -3.61
N GLU A 264 -1.56 -7.90 -4.15
CA GLU A 264 -2.98 -7.78 -4.49
C GLU A 264 -3.79 -8.70 -3.58
N ASN A 265 -3.73 -8.50 -2.25
CA ASN A 265 -4.40 -9.35 -1.28
C ASN A 265 -5.51 -8.62 -0.51
N LEU A 266 -6.42 -9.40 0.08
CA LEU A 266 -7.55 -8.92 0.89
C LEU A 266 -7.45 -9.34 2.35
N ALA A 267 -6.78 -10.46 2.62
CA ALA A 267 -6.86 -11.12 3.92
C ALA A 267 -6.42 -10.18 5.05
N LEU A 268 -5.33 -9.45 4.86
CA LEU A 268 -4.81 -8.54 5.88
C LEU A 268 -5.70 -7.30 6.07
N GLN A 269 -6.29 -6.78 4.99
CA GLN A 269 -7.25 -5.67 5.03
C GLN A 269 -8.51 -6.06 5.81
N GLU A 270 -9.13 -7.18 5.47
CA GLU A 270 -10.35 -7.65 6.12
C GLU A 270 -10.10 -8.04 7.58
N PHE A 271 -8.99 -8.70 7.85
CA PHE A 271 -8.62 -9.05 9.21
C PHE A 271 -8.36 -7.82 10.07
N SER A 272 -7.73 -6.79 9.53
CA SER A 272 -7.57 -5.51 10.22
C SER A 272 -8.93 -4.89 10.57
N THR A 273 -9.86 -4.88 9.62
CA THR A 273 -11.22 -4.37 9.82
C THR A 273 -11.99 -5.18 10.88
N TYR A 274 -11.85 -6.49 10.83
CA TYR A 274 -12.44 -7.38 11.83
C TYR A 274 -11.90 -7.11 13.24
N LEU A 275 -10.59 -7.00 13.40
CA LEU A 275 -9.96 -6.71 14.69
C LEU A 275 -10.38 -5.34 15.23
N TYR A 276 -10.48 -4.34 14.36
CA TYR A 276 -10.99 -3.01 14.74
C TYR A 276 -12.42 -3.08 15.31
N ASN A 277 -13.29 -3.90 14.71
CA ASN A 277 -14.68 -4.06 15.16
C ASN A 277 -14.82 -5.03 16.35
N LYS A 278 -13.82 -5.89 16.58
CA LYS A 278 -13.85 -6.90 17.64
C LYS A 278 -13.68 -6.28 19.02
N ASP A 279 -12.63 -5.52 19.22
CA ASP A 279 -12.33 -4.85 20.49
C ASP A 279 -11.25 -3.77 20.33
N ALA A 280 -11.38 -2.67 21.09
CA ALA A 280 -10.44 -1.55 21.06
C ALA A 280 -8.99 -1.93 21.43
N SER A 281 -8.78 -3.02 22.18
CA SER A 281 -7.45 -3.52 22.53
C SER A 281 -6.63 -3.93 21.31
N TYR A 282 -7.30 -4.31 20.21
CA TYR A 282 -6.65 -4.67 18.95
C TYR A 282 -6.35 -3.47 18.03
N ALA A 283 -6.73 -2.24 18.40
CA ALA A 283 -6.58 -1.06 17.54
C ALA A 283 -5.15 -0.87 17.00
N LYS A 284 -4.13 -1.12 17.83
CA LYS A 284 -2.72 -1.04 17.43
C LYS A 284 -2.37 -2.10 16.37
N ARG A 285 -2.84 -3.34 16.55
CA ARG A 285 -2.60 -4.45 15.61
C ARG A 285 -3.37 -4.23 14.32
N ALA A 286 -4.64 -3.82 14.40
CA ALA A 286 -5.46 -3.43 13.26
C ALA A 286 -4.80 -2.31 12.45
N SER A 287 -4.32 -1.26 13.12
CA SER A 287 -3.58 -0.16 12.49
C SER A 287 -2.34 -0.66 11.75
N LYS A 288 -1.52 -1.50 12.39
CA LYS A 288 -0.34 -2.10 11.75
C LYS A 288 -0.70 -2.88 10.47
N TYR A 289 -1.75 -3.69 10.52
CA TYR A 289 -2.16 -4.54 9.40
C TYR A 289 -2.74 -3.74 8.23
N ILE A 290 -3.55 -2.72 8.52
CA ILE A 290 -4.12 -1.89 7.46
C ILE A 290 -3.04 -1.03 6.77
N TYR A 291 -2.03 -0.54 7.51
CA TYR A 291 -0.89 0.13 6.90
C TYR A 291 -0.09 -0.81 6.00
N CYS A 292 0.20 -2.04 6.44
CA CYS A 292 0.85 -3.04 5.59
C CYS A 292 0.06 -3.32 4.31
N SER A 293 -1.28 -3.39 4.42
CA SER A 293 -2.15 -3.59 3.25
C SER A 293 -2.16 -2.38 2.32
N MET A 294 -2.14 -1.16 2.86
CA MET A 294 -2.02 0.07 2.06
C MET A 294 -0.68 0.15 1.32
N GLU A 295 0.43 -0.15 2.01
CA GLU A 295 1.75 -0.22 1.37
C GLU A 295 1.78 -1.22 0.21
N ASP A 296 1.18 -2.40 0.41
CA ASP A 296 1.08 -3.42 -0.64
C ASP A 296 0.23 -2.96 -1.82
N ALA A 297 -0.92 -2.33 -1.56
CA ALA A 297 -1.80 -1.78 -2.59
C ALA A 297 -1.13 -0.64 -3.38
N GLN A 298 -0.39 0.24 -2.71
CA GLN A 298 0.38 1.31 -3.34
C GLN A 298 1.54 0.75 -4.17
N PHE A 299 2.29 -0.21 -3.65
CA PHE A 299 3.39 -0.85 -4.37
C PHE A 299 2.92 -1.57 -5.63
N TYR A 300 1.78 -2.25 -5.55
CA TYR A 300 1.15 -2.90 -6.69
C TYR A 300 0.54 -1.91 -7.68
N ASN A 301 0.11 -0.75 -7.23
CA ASN A 301 -0.74 0.23 -7.94
C ASN A 301 -2.20 -0.26 -8.09
N ASN A 302 -2.76 -0.87 -7.03
CA ASN A 302 -4.15 -1.35 -7.00
C ASN A 302 -5.09 -0.23 -6.56
N ARG A 303 -5.69 0.45 -7.52
CA ARG A 303 -6.58 1.61 -7.28
C ARG A 303 -7.81 1.24 -6.47
N LEU A 304 -8.43 0.09 -6.76
CA LEU A 304 -9.62 -0.37 -6.02
C LEU A 304 -9.29 -0.56 -4.53
N ARG A 305 -8.19 -1.26 -4.24
CA ARG A 305 -7.76 -1.48 -2.85
C ARG A 305 -7.38 -0.20 -2.12
N MET A 306 -6.68 0.70 -2.80
CA MET A 306 -6.37 2.00 -2.21
C MET A 306 -7.63 2.77 -1.83
N VAL A 307 -8.66 2.76 -2.67
CA VAL A 307 -9.95 3.41 -2.38
C VAL A 307 -10.67 2.72 -1.20
N GLU A 308 -10.74 1.39 -1.20
CA GLU A 308 -11.36 0.63 -0.11
C GLU A 308 -10.67 0.88 1.23
N ILE A 309 -9.35 0.79 1.25
CA ILE A 309 -8.55 1.02 2.45
C ILE A 309 -8.66 2.47 2.91
N SER A 310 -8.68 3.44 2.00
CA SER A 310 -8.77 4.87 2.35
C SER A 310 -10.04 5.23 3.10
N ARG A 311 -11.11 4.46 2.95
CA ARG A 311 -12.37 4.65 3.69
C ARG A 311 -12.27 4.22 5.15
N ILE A 312 -11.49 3.20 5.42
CA ILE A 312 -11.42 2.53 6.74
C ILE A 312 -10.17 2.95 7.53
N LEU A 313 -9.09 3.28 6.84
CA LEU A 313 -7.81 3.66 7.43
C LEU A 313 -7.96 4.83 8.43
N PRO A 314 -8.69 5.92 8.12
CA PRO A 314 -8.86 7.01 9.08
C PRO A 314 -9.55 6.57 10.37
N LEU A 315 -10.56 5.69 10.27
CA LEU A 315 -11.30 5.18 11.43
C LEU A 315 -10.40 4.35 12.35
N ILE A 316 -9.62 3.44 11.77
CA ILE A 316 -8.68 2.58 12.52
C ILE A 316 -7.56 3.42 13.15
N THR A 317 -7.02 4.40 12.40
CA THR A 317 -5.92 5.23 12.87
C THR A 317 -6.38 6.21 13.95
N GLU A 318 -7.56 6.79 13.81
CA GLU A 318 -8.15 7.66 14.82
C GLU A 318 -8.39 6.90 16.13
N THR A 319 -8.94 5.68 16.06
CA THR A 319 -9.18 4.85 17.25
C THR A 319 -7.86 4.50 17.94
N ASN A 320 -6.83 4.14 17.17
CA ASN A 320 -5.49 3.88 17.71
C ASN A 320 -4.89 5.14 18.34
N HIS A 321 -5.03 6.28 17.67
CA HIS A 321 -4.56 7.57 18.19
C HIS A 321 -5.27 7.93 19.50
N GLN A 322 -6.58 7.77 19.55
CA GLN A 322 -7.37 8.01 20.78
C GLN A 322 -6.98 7.06 21.92
N ALA A 323 -6.69 5.79 21.60
CA ALA A 323 -6.21 4.82 22.57
C ALA A 323 -4.82 5.22 23.12
N GLU A 324 -3.91 5.66 22.24
CA GLU A 324 -2.59 6.16 22.64
C GLU A 324 -2.69 7.45 23.45
N VAL A 325 -3.52 8.38 23.04
CA VAL A 325 -3.79 9.62 23.78
C VAL A 325 -4.37 9.30 25.16
N ARG A 326 -5.33 8.38 25.24
CA ARG A 326 -5.90 7.94 26.53
C ARG A 326 -4.83 7.30 27.41
N LYS A 327 -4.01 6.39 26.88
CA LYS A 327 -2.89 5.78 27.59
C LYS A 327 -1.89 6.82 28.06
N ASN A 328 -1.51 7.75 27.19
CA ASN A 328 -0.59 8.83 27.54
C ASN A 328 -1.19 9.77 28.59
N ARG A 329 -2.50 10.07 28.52
CA ARG A 329 -3.19 10.81 29.59
C ARG A 329 -3.17 10.08 30.93
N ILE A 330 -3.40 8.75 30.94
CA ILE A 330 -3.34 7.94 32.16
C ILE A 330 -1.90 7.92 32.71
N VAL A 331 -0.91 7.71 31.83
CA VAL A 331 0.51 7.74 32.23
C VAL A 331 0.90 9.13 32.75
N THR A 332 0.48 10.19 32.05
CA THR A 332 0.73 11.58 32.49
C THR A 332 0.03 11.87 33.81
N ALA A 333 -1.23 11.44 33.97
CA ALA A 333 -1.96 11.57 35.22
C ALA A 333 -1.29 10.77 36.36
N SER A 334 -0.83 9.53 36.08
CA SER A 334 -0.10 8.70 37.04
C SER A 334 1.22 9.35 37.44
N LEU A 335 1.96 9.89 36.46
CA LEU A 335 3.21 10.62 36.73
C LEU A 335 2.96 11.90 37.52
N VAL A 336 1.86 12.62 37.23
CA VAL A 336 1.44 13.79 38.00
C VAL A 336 1.07 13.39 39.42
N ILE A 337 0.30 12.30 39.62
CA ILE A 337 -0.06 11.80 40.93
C ILE A 337 1.21 11.34 41.70
N VAL A 338 2.09 10.58 41.07
CA VAL A 338 3.38 10.17 41.66
C VAL A 338 4.27 11.39 41.94
N SER A 339 4.28 12.36 41.05
CA SER A 339 5.00 13.63 41.27
C SER A 339 4.40 14.44 42.43
N ILE A 340 3.05 14.48 42.53
CA ILE A 340 2.38 15.12 43.68
C ILE A 340 2.64 14.39 44.97
N LEU A 341 2.61 13.06 45.00
CA LEU A 341 2.95 12.26 46.17
C LEU A 341 4.42 12.39 46.56
N SER A 342 5.33 12.40 45.57
CA SER A 342 6.75 12.61 45.81
C SER A 342 7.08 14.05 46.22
N LEU A 343 6.37 15.03 45.65
CA LEU A 343 6.42 16.42 46.09
C LEU A 343 5.84 16.59 47.51
N GLY A 344 4.74 15.89 47.82
CA GLY A 344 4.18 15.82 49.17
C GLY A 344 5.14 15.20 50.17
N PHE A 345 5.81 14.12 49.79
CA PHE A 345 6.86 13.49 50.60
C PHE A 345 8.08 14.40 50.74
N LEU A 346 8.54 15.02 49.66
CA LEU A 346 9.63 16.02 49.72
C LEU A 346 9.25 17.25 50.54
N ALA A 347 7.99 17.69 50.45
CA ALA A 347 7.48 18.77 51.29
C ALA A 347 7.44 18.36 52.77
N MET A 348 7.06 17.08 53.07
CA MET A 348 7.08 16.53 54.42
C MET A 348 8.50 16.40 54.96
N VAL A 349 9.44 15.91 54.17
CA VAL A 349 10.86 15.88 54.49
C VAL A 349 11.44 17.30 54.61
N PHE A 350 11.01 18.22 53.72
CA PHE A 350 11.40 19.63 53.78
C PHE A 350 10.83 20.34 55.00
N PHE A 351 9.58 20.02 55.41
CA PHE A 351 8.99 20.53 56.65
C PHE A 351 9.74 19.98 57.89
N ALA A 352 10.19 18.72 57.87
CA ALA A 352 11.05 18.13 58.89
C ALA A 352 12.44 18.80 58.94
N PHE A 353 12.98 19.15 57.74
CA PHE A 353 14.25 19.90 57.65
C PHE A 353 14.10 21.41 57.86
N LYS A 354 12.90 21.98 57.70
CA LYS A 354 12.61 23.40 57.87
C LYS A 354 12.81 23.89 59.32
N MET A 355 12.77 22.95 60.24
CA MET A 355 13.16 23.23 61.63
C MET A 355 14.64 23.54 61.81
N ASN A 356 15.48 23.34 60.76
CA ASN A 356 16.90 23.63 60.82
C ASN A 356 17.44 24.42 59.62
N LYS A 357 17.32 25.73 59.69
CA LYS A 357 18.21 26.76 59.07
C LYS A 357 18.61 26.60 57.58
N ARG A 358 17.78 26.39 56.55
CA ARG A 358 18.27 26.53 55.14
C ARG A 358 17.27 27.02 54.10
N LEU A 359 16.57 28.11 54.35
CA LEU A 359 15.56 28.65 53.43
C LEU A 359 16.11 29.46 52.19
N ALA A 360 17.34 29.88 52.23
CA ALA A 360 17.86 30.79 51.21
C ALA A 360 18.46 30.13 49.96
N LYS A 361 18.89 28.86 50.05
CA LYS A 361 19.55 28.16 48.93
C LYS A 361 18.57 27.54 47.94
N SER A 362 17.43 27.09 48.42
CA SER A 362 16.40 26.38 47.61
C SER A 362 15.64 27.35 46.62
N ARG A 363 15.51 28.66 46.99
CA ARG A 363 14.84 29.62 46.11
C ARG A 363 15.59 29.91 44.81
N ARG A 364 16.91 29.84 44.81
CA ARG A 364 17.73 30.09 43.62
C ARG A 364 17.71 28.92 42.63
N GLU A 365 17.70 27.69 43.16
CA GLU A 365 17.66 26.47 42.34
C GLU A 365 16.31 26.28 41.60
N ILE A 366 15.20 26.56 42.31
CA ILE A 366 13.84 26.44 41.73
C ILE A 366 13.65 27.46 40.60
N LYS A 367 14.23 28.68 40.73
CA LYS A 367 14.10 29.73 39.67
C LYS A 367 14.86 29.35 38.39
N SER A 368 16.01 28.68 38.55
CA SER A 368 16.80 28.17 37.42
C SER A 368 16.14 27.00 36.67
N GLN A 369 15.46 26.11 37.42
CA GLN A 369 14.76 24.97 36.83
C GLN A 369 13.49 25.35 36.05
N ASN A 370 12.77 26.39 36.53
CA ASN A 370 11.60 26.93 35.84
C ASN A 370 11.97 27.63 34.53
N THR A 371 13.10 28.34 34.48
CA THR A 371 13.58 28.92 33.23
C THR A 371 13.96 27.85 32.19
N LEU A 372 14.56 26.77 32.64
CA LEU A 372 14.92 25.65 31.76
C LEU A 372 13.67 24.89 31.25
N LEU A 373 12.64 24.76 32.10
CA LEU A 373 11.36 24.14 31.74
C LEU A 373 10.57 24.99 30.73
N ASP A 374 10.60 26.31 30.88
CA ASP A 374 9.97 27.23 29.91
C ASP A 374 10.67 27.19 28.54
N GLU A 375 11.99 27.09 28.50
CA GLU A 375 12.76 26.91 27.26
C GLU A 375 12.44 25.54 26.59
N LEU A 376 12.30 24.48 27.37
CA LEU A 376 11.96 23.15 26.83
C LEU A 376 10.52 23.08 26.30
N ASN A 377 9.57 23.70 27.01
CA ASN A 377 8.17 23.80 26.57
C ASN A 377 8.03 24.64 25.29
N GLN A 378 8.79 25.72 25.15
CA GLN A 378 8.83 26.51 23.92
C GLN A 378 9.39 25.69 22.74
N LYS A 379 10.43 24.90 22.95
CA LYS A 379 10.97 23.98 21.93
C LYS A 379 9.96 22.90 21.52
N LEU A 380 9.23 22.33 22.44
CA LEU A 380 8.20 21.31 22.18
C LEU A 380 7.01 21.88 21.39
N LEU A 381 6.54 23.06 21.77
CA LEU A 381 5.46 23.78 21.07
C LEU A 381 5.83 24.11 19.62
N ASN A 382 7.06 24.58 19.39
CA ASN A 382 7.53 24.88 18.05
C ASN A 382 7.68 23.62 17.17
N THR A 383 8.11 22.51 17.75
CA THR A 383 8.25 21.23 17.03
C THR A 383 6.89 20.67 16.63
N ASN A 384 5.89 20.74 17.52
CA ASN A 384 4.52 20.30 17.23
C ASN A 384 3.84 21.15 16.15
N LYS A 385 4.01 22.47 16.22
CA LYS A 385 3.46 23.38 15.19
C LYS A 385 4.01 23.11 13.79
N ARG A 386 5.28 22.72 13.70
CA ARG A 386 5.88 22.29 12.42
C ARG A 386 5.29 20.99 11.91
N ARG A 387 5.07 19.98 12.80
CA ARG A 387 4.43 18.71 12.40
C ARG A 387 3.02 18.92 11.88
N GLU A 388 2.23 19.81 12.50
CA GLU A 388 0.88 20.15 12.02
C GLU A 388 0.91 20.77 10.62
N THR A 389 1.86 21.67 10.36
CA THR A 389 2.03 22.27 9.02
C THR A 389 2.36 21.24 7.96
N TYR A 390 3.21 20.24 8.26
CA TYR A 390 3.49 19.13 7.34
C TYR A 390 2.26 18.27 7.05
N MET A 391 1.46 18.01 8.08
CA MET A 391 0.26 17.20 7.95
C MET A 391 -0.81 17.90 7.12
N HIS A 392 -1.00 19.22 7.30
CA HIS A 392 -1.89 20.02 6.47
C HIS A 392 -1.47 20.01 5.00
N LEU A 393 -0.18 20.18 4.73
CA LEU A 393 0.35 20.13 3.37
C LEU A 393 0.11 18.77 2.70
N PHE A 394 0.33 17.67 3.42
CA PHE A 394 0.09 16.33 2.91
C PHE A 394 -1.40 16.08 2.61
N MET A 395 -2.29 16.54 3.50
CA MET A 395 -3.74 16.40 3.33
C MET A 395 -4.25 17.23 2.16
N ASP A 396 -3.75 18.46 1.98
CA ASP A 396 -4.10 19.32 0.86
C ASP A 396 -3.67 18.72 -0.49
N ILE A 397 -2.46 18.19 -0.55
CA ILE A 397 -1.96 17.49 -1.74
C ILE A 397 -2.83 16.26 -2.05
N SER A 398 -3.13 15.45 -1.04
CA SER A 398 -3.97 14.25 -1.20
C SER A 398 -5.39 14.58 -1.64
N ALA A 399 -6.02 15.59 -1.06
CA ALA A 399 -7.37 16.05 -1.42
C ALA A 399 -7.45 16.58 -2.86
N VAL A 400 -6.39 17.19 -3.35
CA VAL A 400 -6.29 17.64 -4.75
C VAL A 400 -6.21 16.45 -5.69
N TYR A 401 -5.39 15.43 -5.36
CA TYR A 401 -5.29 14.21 -6.17
C TYR A 401 -6.61 13.45 -6.25
N ILE A 402 -7.34 13.33 -5.14
CA ILE A 402 -8.65 12.66 -5.10
C ILE A 402 -9.66 13.40 -5.98
N ARG A 403 -9.72 14.74 -5.91
CA ARG A 403 -10.58 15.56 -6.78
C ARG A 403 -10.24 15.37 -8.25
N LYS A 404 -8.97 15.34 -8.61
CA LYS A 404 -8.52 15.14 -9.98
C LYS A 404 -8.90 13.76 -10.52
N LEU A 405 -8.80 12.71 -9.70
CA LEU A 405 -9.28 11.37 -10.08
C LEU A 405 -10.79 11.37 -10.39
N ASP A 406 -11.60 12.10 -9.61
CA ASP A 406 -13.04 12.23 -9.87
C ASP A 406 -13.31 13.04 -11.16
N ASP A 407 -12.55 14.09 -11.40
CA ASP A 407 -12.64 14.89 -12.63
C ASP A 407 -12.25 14.05 -13.87
N TYR A 408 -11.20 13.23 -13.78
CA TYR A 408 -10.86 12.26 -14.82
C TYR A 408 -11.97 11.24 -15.05
N ARG A 409 -12.53 10.69 -13.97
CA ARG A 409 -13.67 9.77 -14.05
C ARG A 409 -14.85 10.43 -14.79
N LYS A 410 -15.19 11.67 -14.45
CA LYS A 410 -16.25 12.44 -15.07
C LYS A 410 -15.97 12.76 -16.55
N LEU A 411 -14.71 13.09 -16.87
CA LEU A 411 -14.27 13.34 -18.24
C LEU A 411 -14.43 12.08 -19.09
N VAL A 412 -13.90 10.95 -18.62
CA VAL A 412 -14.01 9.65 -19.29
C VAL A 412 -15.48 9.25 -19.48
N SER A 413 -16.28 9.33 -18.40
CA SER A 413 -17.70 9.01 -18.46
C SER A 413 -18.47 9.89 -19.46
N ARG A 414 -18.17 11.18 -19.51
CA ARG A 414 -18.76 12.15 -20.43
C ARG A 414 -18.42 11.82 -21.89
N LYS A 415 -17.15 11.55 -22.16
CA LYS A 415 -16.67 11.23 -23.52
C LYS A 415 -17.21 9.88 -24.02
N ILE A 416 -17.33 8.88 -23.13
CA ILE A 416 -17.94 7.59 -23.47
C ILE A 416 -19.44 7.75 -23.74
N LYS A 417 -20.19 8.45 -22.88
CA LYS A 417 -21.63 8.73 -23.10
C LYS A 417 -21.90 9.50 -24.40
N ALA A 418 -20.99 10.38 -24.77
CA ALA A 418 -21.05 11.15 -26.00
C ALA A 418 -20.60 10.35 -27.24
N LYS A 419 -20.26 9.06 -27.12
CA LYS A 419 -19.69 8.21 -28.20
C LYS A 419 -18.42 8.78 -28.84
N GLN A 420 -17.67 9.63 -28.11
CA GLN A 420 -16.44 10.29 -28.56
C GLN A 420 -15.19 9.49 -28.13
N THR A 421 -15.17 8.21 -28.47
CA THR A 421 -14.08 7.30 -28.04
C THR A 421 -12.75 7.60 -28.72
N ALA A 422 -12.76 8.06 -29.94
CA ALA A 422 -11.55 8.47 -30.66
C ALA A 422 -10.91 9.72 -30.02
N ASP A 423 -11.73 10.71 -29.67
CA ASP A 423 -11.28 11.92 -28.96
C ASP A 423 -10.75 11.59 -27.56
N LEU A 424 -11.37 10.61 -26.88
CA LEU A 424 -10.92 10.15 -25.59
C LEU A 424 -9.54 9.48 -25.69
N LEU A 425 -9.35 8.62 -26.71
CA LEU A 425 -8.06 7.98 -26.99
C LEU A 425 -6.97 9.02 -27.30
N THR A 426 -7.31 10.03 -28.08
CA THR A 426 -6.40 11.14 -28.41
C THR A 426 -6.06 11.96 -27.17
N ALA A 427 -7.04 12.24 -26.31
CA ALA A 427 -6.83 12.98 -25.07
C ALA A 427 -5.97 12.19 -24.06
N ILE A 428 -6.18 10.88 -23.94
CA ILE A 428 -5.41 10.01 -23.03
C ILE A 428 -3.98 9.80 -23.54
N ASN A 429 -3.79 9.69 -24.85
CA ASN A 429 -2.50 9.50 -25.49
C ASN A 429 -1.72 10.82 -25.67
N SER A 430 -2.37 11.97 -25.48
CA SER A 430 -1.69 13.26 -25.57
C SER A 430 -0.88 13.54 -24.30
N TYR A 431 0.40 13.78 -24.44
CA TYR A 431 1.30 14.21 -23.34
C TYR A 431 0.85 15.55 -22.70
N LYS A 432 -0.05 16.30 -23.37
CA LYS A 432 -0.53 17.61 -22.95
C LYS A 432 -1.15 17.62 -21.56
N LEU A 433 -1.88 16.55 -21.23
CA LEU A 433 -2.51 16.41 -19.90
C LEU A 433 -1.46 16.19 -18.77
N ALA A 434 -0.43 15.42 -19.06
CA ALA A 434 0.66 15.17 -18.12
C ALA A 434 1.52 16.43 -17.93
N GLU A 435 1.72 17.22 -18.98
CA GLU A 435 2.44 18.50 -18.92
C GLU A 435 1.69 19.55 -18.11
N GLU A 436 0.37 19.67 -18.29
CA GLU A 436 -0.48 20.57 -17.49
C GLU A 436 -0.49 20.19 -16.02
N GLU A 437 -0.53 18.89 -15.71
CA GLU A 437 -0.48 18.40 -14.34
C GLU A 437 0.88 18.60 -13.68
N ALA A 438 1.96 18.39 -14.41
CA ALA A 438 3.30 18.68 -13.95
C ALA A 438 3.46 20.19 -13.63
N ALA A 439 2.96 21.06 -14.49
CA ALA A 439 2.99 22.50 -14.28
C ALA A 439 2.22 22.91 -13.00
N ASN A 440 1.03 22.36 -12.80
CA ASN A 440 0.22 22.59 -11.60
C ASN A 440 0.90 22.09 -10.32
N PHE A 441 1.55 20.92 -10.40
CA PHE A 441 2.35 20.40 -9.28
C PHE A 441 3.50 21.33 -8.93
N TYR A 442 4.23 21.83 -9.95
CA TYR A 442 5.36 22.72 -9.72
C TYR A 442 4.95 24.01 -9.03
N ILE A 443 3.86 24.64 -9.47
CA ILE A 443 3.37 25.89 -8.86
C ILE A 443 3.07 25.69 -7.36
N ARG A 444 2.41 24.58 -7.01
CA ARG A 444 2.06 24.29 -5.61
C ARG A 444 3.26 23.90 -4.77
N PHE A 445 4.12 23.07 -5.33
CA PHE A 445 5.36 22.65 -4.68
C PHE A 445 6.27 23.84 -4.40
N ASP A 446 6.52 24.68 -5.42
CA ASP A 446 7.40 25.84 -5.30
C ASP A 446 6.90 26.78 -4.23
N LYS A 447 5.61 27.12 -4.26
CA LYS A 447 5.00 27.98 -3.25
C LYS A 447 5.16 27.39 -1.85
N ALA A 448 4.73 26.13 -1.66
CA ALA A 448 4.79 25.48 -0.36
C ALA A 448 6.23 25.33 0.16
N PHE A 449 7.17 25.04 -0.74
CA PHE A 449 8.57 24.90 -0.38
C PHE A 449 9.20 26.24 0.02
N ILE A 450 8.92 27.30 -0.73
CA ILE A 450 9.44 28.65 -0.42
C ILE A 450 8.80 29.20 0.86
N ASP A 451 7.49 28.98 1.07
CA ASP A 451 6.83 29.34 2.33
C ASP A 451 7.45 28.61 3.53
N LEU A 452 7.89 27.38 3.33
CA LEU A 452 8.53 26.55 4.36
C LEU A 452 10.01 26.91 4.58
N TYR A 453 10.70 27.28 3.51
CA TYR A 453 12.13 27.60 3.49
C TYR A 453 12.38 28.94 2.77
N PRO A 454 11.98 30.08 3.35
CA PRO A 454 12.06 31.38 2.67
C PRO A 454 13.47 31.76 2.22
N ASN A 455 14.49 31.37 2.97
CA ASN A 455 15.88 31.71 2.69
C ASN A 455 16.60 30.69 1.79
N PHE A 456 15.91 29.63 1.35
CA PHE A 456 16.55 28.52 0.61
C PHE A 456 17.30 28.98 -0.64
N VAL A 457 16.69 29.86 -1.44
CA VAL A 457 17.29 30.34 -2.70
C VAL A 457 18.52 31.22 -2.44
N GLU A 458 18.45 32.04 -1.43
CA GLU A 458 19.59 32.89 -1.02
C GLU A 458 20.75 32.03 -0.52
N GLU A 459 20.48 31.11 0.43
CA GLU A 459 21.50 30.21 0.96
C GLU A 459 22.05 29.27 -0.11
N PHE A 460 21.21 28.79 -1.04
CA PHE A 460 21.66 27.97 -2.16
C PHE A 460 22.59 28.76 -3.10
N ASN A 461 22.25 30.00 -3.41
CA ASN A 461 23.07 30.88 -4.24
C ASN A 461 24.42 31.21 -3.59
N GLN A 462 24.51 31.21 -2.26
CA GLN A 462 25.79 31.35 -1.56
C GLN A 462 26.76 30.17 -1.81
N LEU A 463 26.25 29.00 -2.19
CA LEU A 463 27.06 27.82 -2.57
C LEU A 463 27.56 27.88 -4.01
N LEU A 464 27.04 28.79 -4.85
CA LEU A 464 27.40 28.97 -6.26
C LEU A 464 28.38 30.12 -6.46
N LEU A 465 29.12 30.06 -7.56
CA LEU A 465 29.97 31.14 -8.02
C LEU A 465 29.13 32.42 -8.24
N PRO A 466 29.61 33.63 -7.88
CA PRO A 466 28.81 34.86 -7.95
C PRO A 466 28.20 35.16 -9.32
N GLU A 467 28.96 34.85 -10.39
CA GLU A 467 28.54 35.08 -11.78
C GLU A 467 27.60 33.94 -12.32
N LYS A 468 27.36 32.94 -11.52
CA LYS A 468 26.54 31.77 -11.91
C LYS A 468 25.37 31.50 -10.96
N GLN A 469 25.03 32.49 -10.16
CA GLN A 469 23.86 32.43 -9.27
C GLN A 469 22.56 32.29 -10.07
N ILE A 470 21.55 31.68 -9.46
CA ILE A 470 20.26 31.42 -10.08
C ILE A 470 19.30 32.55 -9.69
N VAL A 471 18.69 33.16 -10.69
CA VAL A 471 17.60 34.13 -10.51
C VAL A 471 16.27 33.43 -10.68
N LEU A 472 15.34 33.69 -9.79
CA LEU A 472 14.01 33.11 -9.89
C LEU A 472 13.24 33.71 -11.07
N PRO A 473 12.49 32.90 -11.84
CA PRO A 473 11.71 33.36 -12.99
C PRO A 473 10.51 34.21 -12.58
N ALA A 474 9.98 34.01 -11.38
CA ALA A 474 8.92 34.82 -10.76
C ALA A 474 8.95 34.64 -9.24
N PRO A 475 8.33 35.57 -8.46
CA PRO A 475 8.13 35.36 -7.03
C PRO A 475 7.45 34.03 -6.74
N ASN A 476 7.97 33.25 -5.81
CA ASN A 476 7.46 31.95 -5.41
C ASN A 476 7.50 30.86 -6.53
N SER A 477 8.42 30.97 -7.49
CA SER A 477 8.61 29.96 -8.52
C SER A 477 10.08 29.54 -8.59
N LEU A 478 10.36 28.27 -8.34
CA LEU A 478 11.70 27.70 -8.44
C LEU A 478 12.05 27.39 -9.90
N THR A 479 13.33 27.48 -10.25
CA THR A 479 13.80 26.95 -11.53
C THR A 479 13.78 25.42 -11.51
N LYS A 480 13.91 24.80 -12.69
CA LYS A 480 13.96 23.33 -12.82
C LYS A 480 15.06 22.73 -11.96
N GLU A 481 16.20 23.37 -11.94
CA GLU A 481 17.37 22.99 -11.16
C GLU A 481 17.08 23.11 -9.65
N LEU A 482 16.55 24.25 -9.21
CA LEU A 482 16.26 24.49 -7.80
C LEU A 482 15.23 23.53 -7.24
N ARG A 483 14.23 23.10 -8.04
CA ARG A 483 13.26 22.06 -7.61
C ARG A 483 13.94 20.73 -7.29
N ILE A 484 14.92 20.33 -8.08
CA ILE A 484 15.70 19.10 -7.82
C ILE A 484 16.37 19.20 -6.45
N TYR A 485 17.03 20.31 -6.18
CA TYR A 485 17.74 20.52 -4.92
C TYR A 485 16.79 20.77 -3.73
N ALA A 486 15.62 21.36 -3.98
CA ALA A 486 14.56 21.48 -3.00
C ALA A 486 14.03 20.10 -2.55
N LEU A 487 13.81 19.19 -3.49
CA LEU A 487 13.43 17.80 -3.19
C LEU A 487 14.56 17.05 -2.47
N MET A 488 15.80 17.24 -2.89
CA MET A 488 16.97 16.68 -2.19
C MET A 488 17.05 17.19 -0.75
N ARG A 489 16.75 18.47 -0.51
CA ARG A 489 16.68 19.05 0.84
C ARG A 489 15.57 18.42 1.69
N LEU A 490 14.47 17.99 1.08
CA LEU A 490 13.39 17.23 1.72
C LEU A 490 13.73 15.74 1.92
N GLY A 491 14.92 15.30 1.53
CA GLY A 491 15.40 13.92 1.71
C GLY A 491 15.18 13.00 0.51
N ILE A 492 14.62 13.49 -0.59
CA ILE A 492 14.42 12.74 -1.81
C ILE A 492 15.69 12.86 -2.67
N THR A 493 16.61 11.92 -2.50
CA THR A 493 17.93 11.97 -3.16
C THR A 493 18.06 11.01 -4.34
N ASP A 494 17.17 10.01 -4.42
CA ASP A 494 17.17 9.02 -5.48
C ASP A 494 16.81 9.65 -6.84
N GLY A 495 17.63 9.35 -7.85
CA GLY A 495 17.48 9.94 -9.19
C GLY A 495 16.21 9.50 -9.91
N GLN A 496 15.70 8.31 -9.62
CA GLN A 496 14.50 7.76 -10.22
C GLN A 496 13.24 8.33 -9.55
N GLU A 497 13.26 8.50 -8.24
CA GLU A 497 12.20 9.20 -7.50
C GLU A 497 12.10 10.66 -7.94
N LEU A 498 13.23 11.36 -8.04
CA LEU A 498 13.29 12.74 -8.53
C LEU A 498 12.74 12.86 -9.96
N ALA A 499 13.09 11.92 -10.84
CA ALA A 499 12.61 11.88 -12.22
C ALA A 499 11.09 11.66 -12.27
N THR A 500 10.58 10.76 -11.46
CA THR A 500 9.14 10.47 -11.36
C THR A 500 8.36 11.68 -10.84
N LEU A 501 8.81 12.30 -9.74
CA LEU A 501 8.15 13.44 -9.12
C LEU A 501 8.19 14.70 -10.00
N LEU A 502 9.26 14.88 -10.76
CA LEU A 502 9.44 16.04 -11.64
C LEU A 502 9.04 15.77 -13.10
N PHE A 503 8.47 14.61 -13.39
CA PHE A 503 8.08 14.24 -14.75
C PHE A 503 9.22 14.39 -15.77
N TYR A 504 10.47 14.07 -15.34
CA TYR A 504 11.66 14.10 -16.18
C TYR A 504 12.20 12.68 -16.40
N SER A 505 13.07 12.52 -17.40
CA SER A 505 13.89 11.32 -17.49
C SER A 505 15.00 11.35 -16.43
N THR A 506 15.45 10.19 -15.97
CA THR A 506 16.59 10.07 -15.05
C THR A 506 17.85 10.74 -15.63
N GLN A 507 18.03 10.66 -16.94
CA GLN A 507 19.11 11.34 -17.66
C GLN A 507 19.00 12.87 -17.54
N THR A 508 17.80 13.41 -17.61
CA THR A 508 17.54 14.84 -17.45
C THR A 508 17.92 15.33 -16.05
N ILE A 509 17.55 14.58 -15.01
CA ILE A 509 17.93 14.87 -13.62
C ILE A 509 19.44 14.88 -13.47
N TYR A 510 20.12 13.87 -14.01
CA TYR A 510 21.57 13.81 -13.99
C TYR A 510 22.22 15.01 -14.66
N ASN A 511 21.72 15.40 -15.83
CA ASN A 511 22.24 16.57 -16.57
C ASN A 511 22.10 17.86 -15.76
N TYR A 512 20.94 18.11 -15.14
CA TYR A 512 20.72 19.28 -14.30
C TYR A 512 21.62 19.27 -13.05
N LYS A 513 21.74 18.13 -12.36
CA LYS A 513 22.64 18.00 -11.21
C LYS A 513 24.08 18.29 -11.61
N THR A 514 24.52 17.73 -12.73
CA THR A 514 25.88 17.97 -13.26
C THR A 514 26.10 19.42 -13.65
N ALA A 515 25.10 20.04 -14.28
CA ALA A 515 25.19 21.46 -14.69
C ALA A 515 25.30 22.39 -13.47
N ILE A 516 24.56 22.12 -12.41
CA ILE A 516 24.63 22.91 -11.17
C ILE A 516 25.93 22.67 -10.41
N ARG A 517 26.37 21.39 -10.31
CA ARG A 517 27.66 21.07 -9.67
C ARG A 517 28.83 21.85 -10.31
N LYS A 518 28.82 22.03 -11.63
CA LYS A 518 29.83 22.86 -12.33
C LYS A 518 29.76 24.35 -11.98
N ARG A 519 28.70 24.79 -11.29
CA ARG A 519 28.54 26.19 -10.81
C ARG A 519 28.91 26.34 -9.34
N ALA A 520 29.13 25.23 -8.62
CA ALA A 520 29.47 25.27 -7.20
C ALA A 520 30.84 25.88 -6.92
N LYS A 521 30.95 26.60 -5.81
CA LYS A 521 32.23 27.14 -5.31
C LYS A 521 33.21 26.04 -4.89
N ASP A 522 32.66 24.95 -4.28
CA ASP A 522 33.42 23.79 -3.83
C ASP A 522 32.65 22.52 -4.17
N LEU A 523 33.25 21.74 -5.07
CA LEU A 523 32.66 20.48 -5.56
C LEU A 523 32.64 19.36 -4.52
N THR A 524 33.51 19.42 -3.52
CA THR A 524 33.70 18.34 -2.53
C THR A 524 32.67 18.40 -1.42
N THR A 525 32.27 19.59 -1.03
CA THR A 525 31.33 19.82 0.08
C THR A 525 29.92 20.18 -0.38
N PHE A 526 29.71 20.42 -1.67
CA PHE A 526 28.44 20.92 -2.22
C PHE A 526 27.23 20.08 -1.84
N ASP A 527 27.28 18.76 -2.04
CA ASP A 527 26.15 17.87 -1.76
C ASP A 527 25.85 17.78 -0.24
N ALA A 528 26.88 17.82 0.59
CA ALA A 528 26.73 17.84 2.04
C ALA A 528 26.18 19.18 2.55
N ALA A 529 26.53 20.27 1.88
CA ALA A 529 26.04 21.61 2.20
C ALA A 529 24.54 21.76 1.89
N ILE A 530 24.06 21.16 0.80
CA ILE A 530 22.64 21.18 0.43
C ILE A 530 21.76 20.60 1.53
N ASN A 531 22.15 19.47 2.12
CA ASN A 531 21.40 18.85 3.22
C ASN A 531 21.36 19.71 4.49
N ARG A 532 22.22 20.69 4.58
CA ARG A 532 22.31 21.62 5.73
C ARG A 532 21.64 22.98 5.47
N LEU A 533 21.23 23.27 4.23
CA LEU A 533 20.52 24.52 3.89
C LEU A 533 19.26 24.66 4.75
N CYS A 534 19.03 25.85 5.24
CA CYS A 534 17.87 26.16 6.08
C CYS A 534 17.74 25.27 7.33
N ASN A 535 18.81 24.64 7.77
CA ASN A 535 18.88 24.06 9.10
C ASN A 535 18.96 25.22 10.09
N VAL A 536 17.83 25.56 10.67
CA VAL A 536 17.83 26.39 11.86
C VAL A 536 18.41 25.55 12.99
N ILE A 537 19.72 25.55 13.13
CA ILE A 537 20.37 25.20 14.39
C ILE A 537 20.09 26.35 15.33
N GLY A 538 19.04 26.22 16.12
CA GLY A 538 18.74 27.06 17.24
C GLY A 538 18.77 26.25 18.49
#